data_adbb0c9ca62247055e591cd144c52340
#
_entry.id   adbb0c9ca62247055e591cd144c52340
#
_cell.length_a   1.000
_cell.length_b   1.000
_cell.length_c   1.000
_cell.angle_alpha   90.00
_cell.angle_beta   90.00
_cell.angle_gamma   90.00
#
_symmetry.space_group_name_H-M   'P 1'
#
loop_
_entity.id
_entity.type
_entity.pdbx_description
1 polymer ?
#
loop_
_entity_poly.entity_id
_entity_poly.type
_entity_poly.pdbx_seq_one_letter_code
_entity_poly.pdbx_strand_id
1 'polypeptide(L)'
;MTILFVMFFTAFTGGAGLYFAKGVLGDTAYYAQFANFMSVTQMISLFIAFVPMKKWGKRNTLMIGLTIMAIGTGIQCIWGNNLTMLIVCSVLKGLGGGFAAGVGYGLVADTIDYGEWKTGTKAEGVGMATMTFVTKVSAGFAGAIIGWINEMGGYEAAVAVQNAKAVFGLKVSFSYLPFIFCALGFVLMIFYDLDKIFPQIQADLEKRRENKNK
;
A
#
# COMPACT_ATOMS: atom_id res chain seq x y z
N MET A 1 -6.01 -10.55 2.72
CA MET A 1 -6.86 -9.36 2.97
C MET A 1 -6.04 -8.08 3.17
N THR A 2 -5.07 -8.00 4.10
CA THR A 2 -4.27 -6.77 4.32
C THR A 2 -3.61 -6.24 3.05
N ILE A 3 -3.05 -7.12 2.21
CA ILE A 3 -2.41 -6.73 0.94
C ILE A 3 -3.38 -5.99 0.01
N LEU A 4 -4.65 -6.39 -0.03
CA LEU A 4 -5.70 -5.70 -0.80
C LEU A 4 -5.80 -4.21 -0.39
N PHE A 5 -5.82 -3.92 0.90
CA PHE A 5 -5.92 -2.54 1.40
C PHE A 5 -4.66 -1.72 1.13
N VAL A 6 -3.48 -2.35 1.19
CA VAL A 6 -2.21 -1.73 0.78
C VAL A 6 -2.22 -1.40 -0.72
N MET A 7 -2.76 -2.28 -1.57
CA MET A 7 -2.90 -2.03 -3.00
C MET A 7 -3.90 -0.91 -3.30
N PHE A 8 -5.02 -0.84 -2.58
CA PHE A 8 -5.94 0.30 -2.67
C PHE A 8 -5.28 1.62 -2.25
N PHE A 9 -4.55 1.62 -1.13
CA PHE A 9 -3.77 2.79 -0.72
C PHE A 9 -2.85 3.29 -1.84
N THR A 10 -2.09 2.38 -2.44
CA THR A 10 -1.13 2.70 -3.51
C THR A 10 -1.87 3.21 -4.76
N ALA A 11 -2.97 2.57 -5.14
CA ALA A 11 -3.77 2.93 -6.30
C ALA A 11 -4.39 4.34 -6.17
N PHE A 12 -4.97 4.66 -5.01
CA PHE A 12 -5.50 5.99 -4.74
C PHE A 12 -4.42 7.06 -4.69
N THR A 13 -3.30 6.79 -4.00
CA THR A 13 -2.19 7.75 -3.91
C THR A 13 -1.59 8.07 -5.28
N GLY A 14 -1.39 7.06 -6.12
CA GLY A 14 -0.88 7.25 -7.49
C GLY A 14 -1.90 7.88 -8.42
N GLY A 15 -3.14 7.38 -8.43
CA GLY A 15 -4.18 7.85 -9.34
C GLY A 15 -4.69 9.25 -9.05
N ALA A 16 -4.89 9.61 -7.77
CA ALA A 16 -5.39 10.94 -7.40
C ALA A 16 -4.31 12.03 -7.36
N GLY A 17 -3.02 11.65 -7.28
CA GLY A 17 -1.92 12.57 -7.06
C GLY A 17 -1.78 13.64 -8.15
N LEU A 18 -1.95 13.26 -9.42
CA LEU A 18 -1.88 14.19 -10.54
C LEU A 18 -3.03 15.22 -10.53
N TYR A 19 -4.25 14.75 -10.25
CA TYR A 19 -5.42 15.64 -10.15
C TYR A 19 -5.27 16.60 -8.97
N PHE A 20 -4.75 16.12 -7.85
CA PHE A 20 -4.49 16.92 -6.67
C PHE A 20 -3.43 18.00 -6.95
N ALA A 21 -2.32 17.65 -7.59
CA ALA A 21 -1.27 18.60 -7.94
C ALA A 21 -1.81 19.72 -8.85
N LYS A 22 -2.58 19.35 -9.89
CA LYS A 22 -3.17 20.32 -10.81
C LYS A 22 -4.28 21.16 -10.17
N GLY A 23 -5.20 20.54 -9.45
CA GLY A 23 -6.41 21.20 -8.95
C GLY A 23 -6.22 21.96 -7.64
N VAL A 24 -5.22 21.59 -6.81
CA VAL A 24 -4.98 22.22 -5.51
C VAL A 24 -3.70 23.05 -5.48
N LEU A 25 -2.62 22.56 -6.11
CA LEU A 25 -1.34 23.27 -6.15
C LEU A 25 -1.16 24.13 -7.40
N GLY A 26 -2.00 23.95 -8.42
CA GLY A 26 -2.01 24.74 -9.64
C GLY A 26 -1.02 24.29 -10.73
N ASP A 27 -0.12 23.34 -10.45
CA ASP A 27 0.84 22.82 -11.43
C ASP A 27 1.06 21.31 -11.29
N THR A 28 1.00 20.61 -12.43
CA THR A 28 1.28 19.18 -12.52
C THR A 28 2.75 18.82 -12.24
N ALA A 29 3.68 19.77 -12.40
CA ALA A 29 5.10 19.55 -12.10
C ALA A 29 5.34 19.18 -10.62
N TYR A 30 4.50 19.67 -9.72
CA TYR A 30 4.58 19.34 -8.29
C TYR A 30 4.30 17.84 -8.03
N TYR A 31 3.47 17.21 -8.88
CA TYR A 31 3.26 15.76 -8.78
C TYR A 31 4.56 14.98 -8.94
N ALA A 32 5.37 15.31 -9.94
CA ALA A 32 6.64 14.65 -10.18
C ALA A 32 7.58 14.82 -8.99
N GLN A 33 7.58 15.98 -8.33
CA GLN A 33 8.44 16.22 -7.17
C GLN A 33 8.08 15.29 -6.02
N PHE A 34 6.85 15.34 -5.51
CA PHE A 34 6.49 14.51 -4.35
C PHE A 34 6.41 13.01 -4.68
N ALA A 35 6.10 12.63 -5.93
CA ALA A 35 6.14 11.25 -6.37
C ALA A 35 7.58 10.70 -6.44
N ASN A 36 8.54 11.49 -6.88
CA ASN A 36 9.96 11.11 -6.88
C ASN A 36 10.48 10.91 -5.47
N PHE A 37 10.22 11.84 -4.54
CA PHE A 37 10.61 11.68 -3.14
C PHE A 37 10.00 10.41 -2.53
N MET A 38 8.73 10.14 -2.79
CA MET A 38 8.06 8.93 -2.34
C MET A 38 8.74 7.68 -2.91
N SER A 39 9.01 7.64 -4.23
CA SER A 39 9.59 6.46 -4.90
C SER A 39 11.02 6.17 -4.44
N VAL A 40 11.87 7.21 -4.34
CA VAL A 40 13.25 7.06 -3.86
C VAL A 40 13.27 6.55 -2.42
N THR A 41 12.44 7.14 -1.56
CA THR A 41 12.35 6.73 -0.17
C THR A 41 11.80 5.31 -0.02
N GLN A 42 10.82 4.94 -0.86
CA GLN A 42 10.27 3.58 -0.90
C GLN A 42 11.34 2.56 -1.31
N MET A 43 12.16 2.87 -2.31
CA MET A 43 13.26 2.02 -2.74
C MET A 43 14.29 1.80 -1.63
N ILE A 44 14.73 2.87 -0.96
CA ILE A 44 15.67 2.78 0.17
C ILE A 44 15.05 1.96 1.32
N SER A 45 13.81 2.26 1.65
CA SER A 45 13.09 1.60 2.74
C SER A 45 12.85 0.10 2.49
N LEU A 46 12.71 -0.32 1.23
CA LEU A 46 12.60 -1.73 0.85
C LEU A 46 13.81 -2.53 1.34
N PHE A 47 15.03 -2.00 1.16
CA PHE A 47 16.25 -2.65 1.64
C PHE A 47 16.34 -2.62 3.17
N ILE A 48 15.97 -1.51 3.80
CA ILE A 48 15.97 -1.38 5.26
C ILE A 48 14.99 -2.39 5.90
N ALA A 49 13.87 -2.70 5.24
CA ALA A 49 12.83 -3.60 5.74
C ALA A 49 13.33 -5.03 6.04
N PHE A 50 14.40 -5.48 5.40
CA PHE A 50 14.98 -6.81 5.67
C PHE A 50 15.51 -6.96 7.09
N VAL A 51 16.00 -5.89 7.71
CA VAL A 51 16.54 -5.92 9.07
C VAL A 51 15.44 -6.18 10.11
N PRO A 52 14.38 -5.36 10.21
CA PRO A 52 13.29 -5.61 11.15
C PRO A 52 12.51 -6.89 10.83
N MET A 53 12.41 -7.28 9.55
CA MET A 53 11.75 -8.52 9.15
C MET A 53 12.43 -9.75 9.73
N LYS A 54 13.79 -9.78 9.77
CA LYS A 54 14.55 -10.86 10.41
C LYS A 54 14.46 -10.83 11.94
N LYS A 55 14.41 -9.65 12.55
CA LYS A 55 14.47 -9.48 14.01
C LYS A 55 13.10 -9.59 14.68
N TRP A 56 12.07 -9.03 14.08
CA TRP A 56 10.73 -8.85 14.68
C TRP A 56 9.62 -9.60 13.94
N GLY A 57 9.98 -10.31 12.86
CA GLY A 57 9.01 -11.02 12.01
C GLY A 57 8.29 -10.13 10.99
N LYS A 58 7.58 -10.78 10.07
CA LYS A 58 6.90 -10.13 8.95
C LYS A 58 5.73 -9.28 9.43
N ARG A 59 4.93 -9.78 10.37
CA ARG A 59 3.78 -9.07 10.94
C ARG A 59 4.17 -7.72 11.52
N ASN A 60 5.13 -7.72 12.47
CA ASN A 60 5.52 -6.51 13.17
C ASN A 60 6.16 -5.49 12.21
N THR A 61 6.96 -5.95 11.25
CA THR A 61 7.56 -5.11 10.22
C THR A 61 6.50 -4.43 9.36
N LEU A 62 5.46 -5.16 8.94
CA LEU A 62 4.36 -4.57 8.18
C LEU A 62 3.55 -3.59 9.03
N MET A 63 3.29 -3.89 10.29
CA MET A 63 2.60 -2.97 11.21
C MET A 63 3.36 -1.66 11.38
N ILE A 64 4.69 -1.70 11.52
CA ILE A 64 5.53 -0.49 11.55
C ILE A 64 5.37 0.29 10.24
N GLY A 65 5.45 -0.37 9.09
CA GLY A 65 5.27 0.25 7.78
C GLY A 65 3.91 0.95 7.65
N LEU A 66 2.82 0.26 8.01
CA LEU A 66 1.46 0.81 7.98
C LEU A 66 1.30 1.99 8.96
N THR A 67 1.92 1.94 10.13
CA THR A 67 1.90 3.06 11.10
C THR A 67 2.57 4.29 10.51
N ILE A 68 3.75 4.15 9.92
CA ILE A 68 4.47 5.26 9.28
C ILE A 68 3.65 5.84 8.12
N MET A 69 3.04 4.98 7.28
CA MET A 69 2.13 5.40 6.21
C MET A 69 0.92 6.16 6.75
N ALA A 70 0.30 5.66 7.82
CA ALA A 70 -0.86 6.30 8.44
C ALA A 70 -0.50 7.68 9.02
N ILE A 71 0.64 7.82 9.67
CA ILE A 71 1.14 9.11 10.17
C ILE A 71 1.35 10.08 9.00
N GLY A 72 2.07 9.67 7.94
CA GLY A 72 2.31 10.51 6.77
C GLY A 72 1.02 10.95 6.08
N THR A 73 0.05 10.03 5.94
CA THR A 73 -1.24 10.33 5.31
C THR A 73 -2.13 11.17 6.24
N GLY A 74 -2.09 10.94 7.55
CA GLY A 74 -2.82 11.73 8.56
C GLY A 74 -2.35 13.19 8.59
N ILE A 75 -1.04 13.41 8.56
CA ILE A 75 -0.46 14.77 8.44
C ILE A 75 -0.92 15.43 7.13
N GLN A 76 -0.94 14.67 6.04
CA GLN A 76 -1.41 15.17 4.74
C GLN A 76 -2.89 15.58 4.77
N CYS A 77 -3.75 14.91 5.52
CA CYS A 77 -5.16 15.30 5.66
C CYS A 77 -5.32 16.71 6.23
N ILE A 78 -4.40 17.13 7.12
CA ILE A 78 -4.46 18.40 7.83
C ILE A 78 -3.72 19.51 7.04
N TRP A 79 -2.49 19.24 6.60
CA TRP A 79 -1.59 20.25 5.99
C TRP A 79 -1.27 20.01 4.52
N GLY A 80 -2.06 19.20 3.81
CA GLY A 80 -1.81 18.80 2.42
C GLY A 80 -1.85 19.93 1.38
N ASN A 81 -2.15 21.18 1.75
CA ASN A 81 -2.13 22.32 0.84
C ASN A 81 -0.73 22.94 0.66
N ASN A 82 0.24 22.58 1.50
CA ASN A 82 1.60 23.10 1.46
C ASN A 82 2.53 22.09 0.80
N LEU A 83 3.23 22.50 -0.27
CA LEU A 83 4.13 21.62 -1.02
C LEU A 83 5.23 21.01 -0.14
N THR A 84 5.81 21.78 0.77
CA THR A 84 6.85 21.29 1.68
C THR A 84 6.31 20.16 2.57
N MET A 85 5.11 20.36 3.12
CA MET A 85 4.45 19.32 3.93
C MET A 85 4.09 18.08 3.11
N LEU A 86 3.67 18.26 1.85
CA LEU A 86 3.42 17.14 0.94
C LEU A 86 4.68 16.33 0.66
N ILE A 87 5.83 16.97 0.49
CA ILE A 87 7.12 16.27 0.32
C ILE A 87 7.44 15.46 1.59
N VAL A 88 7.31 16.07 2.78
CA VAL A 88 7.51 15.34 4.05
C VAL A 88 6.57 14.15 4.18
N CYS A 89 5.28 14.35 3.89
CA CYS A 89 4.30 13.27 3.90
C CYS A 89 4.64 12.17 2.88
N SER A 90 5.15 12.54 1.70
CA SER A 90 5.55 11.60 0.66
C SER A 90 6.76 10.77 1.07
N VAL A 91 7.73 11.37 1.75
CA VAL A 91 8.87 10.66 2.36
C VAL A 91 8.36 9.63 3.38
N LEU A 92 7.47 10.02 4.30
CA LEU A 92 6.89 9.10 5.29
C LEU A 92 6.09 7.97 4.63
N LYS A 93 5.26 8.28 3.63
CA LYS A 93 4.51 7.27 2.86
C LYS A 93 5.45 6.33 2.10
N GLY A 94 6.52 6.87 1.52
CA GLY A 94 7.56 6.07 0.86
C GLY A 94 8.26 5.12 1.83
N LEU A 95 8.67 5.62 3.01
CA LEU A 95 9.27 4.80 4.06
C LEU A 95 8.36 3.63 4.44
N GLY A 96 7.13 3.90 4.80
CA GLY A 96 6.16 2.87 5.16
C GLY A 96 5.81 1.94 3.99
N GLY A 97 5.72 2.49 2.77
CA GLY A 97 5.45 1.75 1.54
C GLY A 97 6.54 0.73 1.20
N GLY A 98 7.82 1.06 1.45
CA GLY A 98 8.93 0.13 1.26
C GLY A 98 8.87 -1.05 2.24
N PHE A 99 8.53 -0.81 3.52
CA PHE A 99 8.26 -1.88 4.47
C PHE A 99 7.11 -2.78 4.00
N ALA A 100 6.00 -2.17 3.55
CA ALA A 100 4.84 -2.91 3.07
C ALA A 100 5.14 -3.73 1.80
N ALA A 101 5.92 -3.19 0.86
CA ALA A 101 6.33 -3.89 -0.35
C ALA A 101 7.27 -5.06 -0.04
N GLY A 102 8.29 -4.86 0.81
CA GLY A 102 9.25 -5.91 1.18
C GLY A 102 8.60 -7.08 1.89
N VAL A 103 7.65 -6.80 2.80
CA VAL A 103 6.93 -7.85 3.54
C VAL A 103 5.82 -8.48 2.69
N GLY A 104 5.16 -7.70 1.83
CA GLY A 104 3.97 -8.15 1.10
C GLY A 104 4.20 -9.41 0.27
N TYR A 105 5.25 -9.47 -0.52
CA TYR A 105 5.60 -10.68 -1.29
C TYR A 105 5.95 -11.86 -0.38
N GLY A 106 6.62 -11.60 0.76
CA GLY A 106 6.90 -12.62 1.75
C GLY A 106 5.65 -13.22 2.38
N LEU A 107 4.62 -12.43 2.66
CA LEU A 107 3.34 -12.90 3.19
C LEU A 107 2.56 -13.73 2.17
N VAL A 108 2.66 -13.40 0.89
CA VAL A 108 2.07 -14.22 -0.18
C VAL A 108 2.74 -15.59 -0.24
N ALA A 109 4.07 -15.65 -0.21
CA ALA A 109 4.82 -16.89 -0.16
C ALA A 109 4.43 -17.75 1.05
N ASP A 110 4.35 -17.15 2.24
CA ASP A 110 3.91 -17.87 3.46
C ASP A 110 2.48 -18.43 3.34
N THR A 111 1.60 -17.70 2.67
CA THR A 111 0.22 -18.16 2.43
C THR A 111 0.19 -19.35 1.46
N ILE A 112 1.06 -19.36 0.46
CA ILE A 112 1.22 -20.49 -0.48
C ILE A 112 1.76 -21.72 0.26
N ASP A 113 2.80 -21.54 1.10
CA ASP A 113 3.38 -22.62 1.90
C ASP A 113 2.37 -23.16 2.92
N TYR A 114 1.57 -22.30 3.55
CA TYR A 114 0.45 -22.72 4.42
C TYR A 114 -0.59 -23.55 3.63
N GLY A 115 -0.90 -23.15 2.41
CA GLY A 115 -1.78 -23.92 1.51
C GLY A 115 -1.20 -25.30 1.20
N GLU A 116 0.09 -25.39 0.85
CA GLU A 116 0.81 -26.64 0.61
C GLU A 116 0.77 -27.54 1.84
N TRP A 117 1.02 -26.99 3.04
CA TRP A 117 0.99 -27.73 4.29
C TRP A 117 -0.38 -28.38 4.55
N LYS A 118 -1.48 -27.64 4.29
CA LYS A 118 -2.85 -28.13 4.49
C LYS A 118 -3.32 -29.10 3.41
N THR A 119 -3.02 -28.84 2.14
CA THR A 119 -3.61 -29.57 1.00
C THR A 119 -2.66 -30.58 0.35
N GLY A 120 -1.37 -30.51 0.70
CA GLY A 120 -0.32 -31.33 0.09
C GLY A 120 0.09 -30.88 -1.34
N THR A 121 -0.52 -29.83 -1.87
CA THR A 121 -0.25 -29.33 -3.24
C THR A 121 0.23 -27.88 -3.19
N LYS A 122 1.38 -27.60 -3.80
CA LYS A 122 1.92 -26.24 -3.89
C LYS A 122 1.31 -25.48 -5.06
N ALA A 123 0.45 -24.52 -4.77
CA ALA A 123 -0.29 -23.74 -5.76
C ALA A 123 0.35 -22.34 -6.00
N GLU A 124 1.65 -22.29 -6.35
CA GLU A 124 2.36 -21.01 -6.57
C GLU A 124 1.69 -20.14 -7.63
N GLY A 125 1.27 -20.75 -8.74
CA GLY A 125 0.60 -20.05 -9.84
C GLY A 125 -0.69 -19.36 -9.40
N VAL A 126 -1.50 -20.01 -8.54
CA VAL A 126 -2.74 -19.43 -8.01
C VAL A 126 -2.43 -18.25 -7.08
N GLY A 127 -1.42 -18.38 -6.21
CA GLY A 127 -1.00 -17.30 -5.32
C GLY A 127 -0.56 -16.05 -6.08
N MET A 128 0.29 -16.21 -7.08
CA MET A 128 0.78 -15.10 -7.91
C MET A 128 -0.31 -14.50 -8.81
N ALA A 129 -1.19 -15.34 -9.36
CA ALA A 129 -2.35 -14.88 -10.12
C ALA A 129 -3.29 -14.04 -9.24
N THR A 130 -3.56 -14.49 -8.02
CA THR A 130 -4.38 -13.75 -7.05
C THR A 130 -3.76 -12.38 -6.73
N MET A 131 -2.43 -12.31 -6.54
CA MET A 131 -1.73 -11.05 -6.29
C MET A 131 -1.88 -10.07 -7.46
N THR A 132 -1.68 -10.57 -8.68
CA THR A 132 -1.85 -9.77 -9.91
C THR A 132 -3.30 -9.30 -10.08
N PHE A 133 -4.27 -10.19 -9.84
CA PHE A 133 -5.69 -9.86 -9.88
C PHE A 133 -6.04 -8.74 -8.88
N VAL A 134 -5.62 -8.89 -7.61
CA VAL A 134 -5.85 -7.89 -6.57
C VAL A 134 -5.26 -6.53 -6.97
N THR A 135 -4.06 -6.49 -7.53
CA THR A 135 -3.42 -5.26 -7.99
C THR A 135 -4.24 -4.57 -9.10
N LYS A 136 -4.69 -5.33 -10.11
CA LYS A 136 -5.48 -4.79 -11.22
C LYS A 136 -6.87 -4.32 -10.77
N VAL A 137 -7.53 -5.12 -9.93
CA VAL A 137 -8.83 -4.77 -9.36
C VAL A 137 -8.72 -3.49 -8.52
N SER A 138 -7.73 -3.40 -7.64
CA SER A 138 -7.52 -2.20 -6.81
C SER A 138 -7.30 -0.96 -7.67
N ALA A 139 -6.50 -1.05 -8.74
CA ALA A 139 -6.27 0.06 -9.65
C ALA A 139 -7.53 0.48 -10.42
N GLY A 140 -8.31 -0.47 -10.92
CA GLY A 140 -9.57 -0.21 -11.62
C GLY A 140 -10.63 0.44 -10.74
N PHE A 141 -10.86 -0.10 -9.54
CA PHE A 141 -11.80 0.46 -8.57
C PHE A 141 -11.36 1.84 -8.07
N ALA A 142 -10.07 2.02 -7.77
CA ALA A 142 -9.56 3.34 -7.36
C ALA A 142 -9.76 4.37 -8.47
N GLY A 143 -9.45 4.02 -9.73
CA GLY A 143 -9.67 4.91 -10.88
C GLY A 143 -11.14 5.30 -11.05
N ALA A 144 -12.07 4.34 -10.95
CA ALA A 144 -13.51 4.59 -11.03
C ALA A 144 -13.99 5.52 -9.90
N ILE A 145 -13.60 5.25 -8.66
CA ILE A 145 -13.99 6.07 -7.51
C ILE A 145 -13.42 7.48 -7.62
N ILE A 146 -12.15 7.64 -8.02
CA ILE A 146 -11.54 8.95 -8.25
C ILE A 146 -12.31 9.71 -9.34
N GLY A 147 -12.67 9.05 -10.44
CA GLY A 147 -13.48 9.63 -11.52
C GLY A 147 -14.84 10.14 -11.01
N TRP A 148 -15.57 9.31 -10.26
CA TRP A 148 -16.86 9.69 -9.69
C TRP A 148 -16.75 10.86 -8.71
N ILE A 149 -15.75 10.86 -7.83
CA ILE A 149 -15.53 11.96 -6.87
C ILE A 149 -15.22 13.25 -7.61
N ASN A 150 -14.40 13.20 -8.65
CA ASN A 150 -14.05 14.36 -9.47
C ASN A 150 -15.29 14.92 -10.20
N GLU A 151 -16.10 14.07 -10.81
CA GLU A 151 -17.34 14.45 -11.49
C GLU A 151 -18.35 15.06 -10.50
N MET A 152 -18.64 14.37 -9.40
CA MET A 152 -19.54 14.87 -8.36
C MET A 152 -19.04 16.17 -7.69
N GLY A 153 -17.73 16.36 -7.63
CA GLY A 153 -17.09 17.57 -7.15
C GLY A 153 -17.16 18.73 -8.14
N GLY A 154 -17.46 18.44 -9.40
CA GLY A 154 -17.40 19.43 -10.48
C GLY A 154 -15.95 19.84 -10.80
N TYR A 155 -15.04 18.87 -10.85
CA TYR A 155 -13.66 19.09 -11.27
C TYR A 155 -13.59 19.36 -12.76
N GLU A 156 -13.02 20.49 -13.15
CA GLU A 156 -12.82 20.88 -14.54
C GLU A 156 -11.33 20.99 -14.88
N ALA A 157 -10.86 20.11 -15.76
CA ALA A 157 -9.44 20.07 -16.12
C ALA A 157 -8.92 21.34 -16.82
N ALA A 158 -9.81 22.11 -17.46
CA ALA A 158 -9.46 23.34 -18.19
C ALA A 158 -9.38 24.59 -17.29
N VAL A 159 -9.92 24.53 -16.06
CA VAL A 159 -10.00 25.67 -15.16
C VAL A 159 -8.80 25.68 -14.22
N ALA A 160 -8.13 26.82 -14.14
CA ALA A 160 -6.95 26.98 -13.29
C ALA A 160 -7.27 26.97 -11.78
N VAL A 161 -8.43 27.53 -11.40
CA VAL A 161 -8.87 27.60 -10.00
C VAL A 161 -10.14 26.78 -9.84
N GLN A 162 -10.03 25.69 -9.10
CA GLN A 162 -11.15 24.77 -8.86
C GLN A 162 -12.12 25.33 -7.82
N ASN A 163 -13.38 24.95 -7.92
CA ASN A 163 -14.37 25.30 -6.91
C ASN A 163 -14.08 24.54 -5.58
N ALA A 164 -14.62 25.04 -4.45
CA ALA A 164 -14.37 24.48 -3.12
C ALA A 164 -14.80 23.02 -3.01
N LYS A 165 -15.87 22.61 -3.70
CA LYS A 165 -16.38 21.24 -3.72
C LYS A 165 -15.43 20.29 -4.46
N ALA A 166 -14.88 20.73 -5.61
CA ALA A 166 -13.87 19.96 -6.34
C ALA A 166 -12.59 19.79 -5.52
N VAL A 167 -12.10 20.88 -4.89
CA VAL A 167 -10.92 20.83 -4.00
C VAL A 167 -11.15 19.83 -2.86
N PHE A 168 -12.33 19.82 -2.25
CA PHE A 168 -12.66 18.83 -1.21
C PHE A 168 -12.66 17.40 -1.76
N GLY A 169 -13.25 17.14 -2.91
CA GLY A 169 -13.23 15.85 -3.58
C GLY A 169 -11.80 15.35 -3.86
N LEU A 170 -10.93 16.24 -4.37
CA LEU A 170 -9.51 15.93 -4.58
C LEU A 170 -8.78 15.55 -3.28
N LYS A 171 -9.08 16.26 -2.18
CA LYS A 171 -8.55 15.90 -0.85
C LYS A 171 -9.06 14.55 -0.36
N VAL A 172 -10.34 14.25 -0.59
CA VAL A 172 -10.93 12.95 -0.24
C VAL A 172 -10.20 11.84 -0.98
N SER A 173 -10.03 11.96 -2.27
CA SER A 173 -9.39 10.93 -3.10
C SER A 173 -7.91 10.73 -2.79
N PHE A 174 -7.16 11.83 -2.53
CA PHE A 174 -5.71 11.79 -2.38
C PHE A 174 -5.23 11.59 -0.94
N SER A 175 -6.06 11.97 0.06
CA SER A 175 -5.65 11.93 1.48
C SER A 175 -6.57 11.05 2.33
N TYR A 176 -7.88 11.32 2.36
CA TYR A 176 -8.78 10.62 3.29
C TYR A 176 -8.99 9.15 2.94
N LEU A 177 -9.23 8.81 1.67
CA LEU A 177 -9.41 7.42 1.25
C LEU A 177 -8.14 6.58 1.47
N PRO A 178 -6.94 7.00 1.04
CA PRO A 178 -5.72 6.29 1.39
C PRO A 178 -5.52 6.11 2.90
N PHE A 179 -5.85 7.13 3.72
CA PHE A 179 -5.77 7.01 5.18
C PHE A 179 -6.70 5.91 5.72
N ILE A 180 -7.96 5.87 5.26
CA ILE A 180 -8.92 4.85 5.66
C ILE A 180 -8.43 3.45 5.27
N PHE A 181 -7.96 3.26 4.04
CA PHE A 181 -7.44 1.97 3.59
C PHE A 181 -6.19 1.54 4.38
N CYS A 182 -5.30 2.47 4.71
CA CYS A 182 -4.14 2.19 5.54
C CYS A 182 -4.57 1.75 6.96
N ALA A 183 -5.51 2.45 7.56
CA ALA A 183 -6.05 2.11 8.89
C ALA A 183 -6.75 0.75 8.90
N LEU A 184 -7.56 0.45 7.88
CA LEU A 184 -8.19 -0.87 7.73
C LEU A 184 -7.16 -1.98 7.56
N GLY A 185 -6.12 -1.75 6.75
CA GLY A 185 -5.00 -2.68 6.59
C GLY A 185 -4.28 -2.95 7.92
N PHE A 186 -4.07 -1.91 8.72
CA PHE A 186 -3.47 -2.01 10.06
C PHE A 186 -4.34 -2.85 11.01
N VAL A 187 -5.65 -2.55 11.08
CA VAL A 187 -6.59 -3.30 11.93
C VAL A 187 -6.62 -4.78 11.57
N LEU A 188 -6.66 -5.11 10.27
CA LEU A 188 -6.62 -6.51 9.83
C LEU A 188 -5.32 -7.21 10.19
N MET A 189 -4.21 -6.47 10.22
CA MET A 189 -2.92 -7.05 10.58
C MET A 189 -2.82 -7.41 12.07
N ILE A 190 -3.63 -6.79 12.93
CA ILE A 190 -3.74 -7.18 14.35
C ILE A 190 -4.23 -8.63 14.49
N PHE A 191 -5.12 -9.07 13.62
CA PHE A 191 -5.67 -10.43 13.61
C PHE A 191 -4.83 -11.47 12.86
N TYR A 192 -3.68 -11.06 12.32
CA TYR A 192 -2.79 -11.97 11.59
C TYR A 192 -1.88 -12.72 12.55
N ASP A 193 -2.05 -14.04 12.66
CA ASP A 193 -1.31 -14.91 13.59
C ASP A 193 -0.44 -15.97 12.90
N LEU A 194 -0.35 -15.96 11.56
CA LEU A 194 0.39 -16.98 10.82
C LEU A 194 1.89 -17.01 11.17
N ASP A 195 2.50 -15.87 11.51
CA ASP A 195 3.91 -15.80 11.91
C ASP A 195 4.25 -16.71 13.09
N LYS A 196 3.29 -16.98 13.99
CA LYS A 196 3.52 -17.82 15.18
C LYS A 196 3.65 -19.30 14.83
N ILE A 197 2.91 -19.76 13.85
CA ILE A 197 2.86 -21.18 13.43
C ILE A 197 3.75 -21.47 12.22
N PHE A 198 4.27 -20.42 11.57
CA PHE A 198 5.04 -20.56 10.34
C PHE A 198 6.33 -21.39 10.46
N PRO A 199 7.12 -21.28 11.59
CA PRO A 199 8.30 -22.15 11.79
C PRO A 199 7.94 -23.63 11.81
N GLN A 200 6.80 -23.99 12.40
CA GLN A 200 6.31 -25.38 12.44
C GLN A 200 5.91 -25.85 11.04
N ILE A 201 5.24 -25.00 10.27
CA ILE A 201 4.85 -25.29 8.88
C ILE A 201 6.08 -25.60 8.02
N GLN A 202 7.13 -24.77 8.13
CA GLN A 202 8.38 -24.99 7.38
C GLN A 202 9.03 -26.33 7.75
N ALA A 203 9.17 -26.62 9.04
CA ALA A 203 9.75 -27.89 9.50
C ALA A 203 8.99 -29.11 8.99
N ASP A 204 7.65 -29.06 8.99
CA ASP A 204 6.81 -30.14 8.49
C ASP A 204 6.92 -30.32 6.96
N LEU A 205 7.00 -29.21 6.22
CA LEU A 205 7.19 -29.25 4.76
C LEU A 205 8.56 -29.80 4.37
N GLU A 206 9.62 -29.43 5.09
CA GLU A 206 10.98 -29.97 4.88
C GLU A 206 11.00 -31.47 5.09
N LYS A 207 10.45 -31.98 6.19
CA LYS A 207 10.33 -33.43 6.45
C LYS A 207 9.57 -34.17 5.35
N ARG A 208 8.47 -33.58 4.83
CA ARG A 208 7.71 -34.18 3.72
C ARG A 208 8.52 -34.24 2.42
N ARG A 209 9.35 -33.22 2.14
CA ARG A 209 10.23 -33.17 0.96
C ARG A 209 11.37 -34.19 1.05
N GLU A 210 11.98 -34.35 2.22
CA GLU A 210 13.01 -35.36 2.47
C GLU A 210 12.48 -36.78 2.28
N ASN A 211 11.26 -37.05 2.78
CA ASN A 211 10.63 -38.36 2.63
C ASN A 211 10.19 -38.70 1.19
N LYS A 212 9.96 -37.70 0.35
CA LYS A 212 9.64 -37.92 -1.08
C LYS A 212 10.88 -38.18 -1.92
N ASN A 213 12.07 -37.79 -1.45
CA ASN A 213 13.33 -37.97 -2.17
C ASN A 213 14.06 -39.27 -1.77
N LYS A 214 13.53 -40.01 -0.80
CA LYS A 214 13.92 -41.39 -0.43
C LYS A 214 13.04 -42.43 -1.08
#